data_a87e55dd6fd4890378688481708ed4ca
#
_entry.id   a87e55dd6fd4890378688481708ed4ca
#
_cell.length_a   1.000
_cell.length_b   1.000
_cell.length_c   1.000
_cell.angle_alpha   90.00
_cell.angle_beta   90.00
_cell.angle_gamma   90.00
#
_symmetry.space_group_name_H-M   'P 1'
#
loop_
_entity.id
_entity.type
_entity.pdbx_description
1 polymer ?
#
loop_
_entity_poly.entity_id
_entity_poly.type
_entity_poly.pdbx_seq_one_letter_code
_entity_poly.pdbx_strand_id
1 'polypeptide(L)'
;LGKMKYLILFLIAIQSVLLALVAIFLAGLQYQQSWQSYNHHSGTVTVYLQKLTEKQSQDVFNYFLEQSDLSIWTKRSESSDTGEGLNRIYIDILGSSAGFSDFESTGKIVVSQQQFANLLSHSDNNMTIGLDKGSNNMLYELPDLLFSTPVVIERLDYTFQNTNTINGIYHINGLRDAVSRDNFLLHLSKVSGISVEDLTKESFGSSTDQGIWGIILAISILVNAFILLILFLICVLQSFKHFGTLILLGWDRKELWSAFFKNSLLFSIYIIPIISLCSWLLSGWSSFGLSSFILVFAGVS
;
A
#
# COMPACT_ATOMS: atom_id res chain seq x y z
N LEU A 1 41.94 -15.14 2.27
CA LEU A 1 40.93 -15.00 3.34
C LEU A 1 40.39 -13.57 3.48
N GLY A 2 41.25 -12.51 3.39
CA GLY A 2 40.79 -11.11 3.55
C GLY A 2 39.74 -10.68 2.51
N LYS A 3 40.00 -10.89 1.23
CA LYS A 3 39.09 -10.48 0.13
C LYS A 3 37.74 -11.20 0.19
N MET A 4 37.71 -12.47 0.60
CA MET A 4 36.48 -13.26 0.71
C MET A 4 35.59 -12.78 1.86
N LYS A 5 36.15 -12.34 2.97
CA LYS A 5 35.39 -11.73 4.07
C LYS A 5 34.65 -10.47 3.60
N TYR A 6 35.29 -9.58 2.85
CA TYR A 6 34.66 -8.38 2.31
C TYR A 6 33.53 -8.70 1.33
N LEU A 7 33.69 -9.78 0.52
CA LEU A 7 32.65 -10.22 -0.40
C LEU A 7 31.41 -10.73 0.37
N ILE A 8 31.60 -11.54 1.42
CA ILE A 8 30.52 -12.03 2.27
C ILE A 8 29.80 -10.87 2.94
N LEU A 9 30.52 -9.90 3.50
CA LEU A 9 29.95 -8.71 4.12
C LEU A 9 29.12 -7.88 3.12
N PHE A 10 29.64 -7.72 1.91
CA PHE A 10 28.90 -7.04 0.84
C PHE A 10 27.61 -7.74 0.50
N LEU A 11 27.60 -9.08 0.40
CA LEU A 11 26.40 -9.85 0.13
C LEU A 11 25.40 -9.86 1.30
N ILE A 12 25.89 -9.83 2.54
CA ILE A 12 25.04 -9.65 3.72
C ILE A 12 24.36 -8.28 3.67
N ALA A 13 25.10 -7.24 3.30
CA ALA A 13 24.54 -5.90 3.13
C ALA A 13 23.45 -5.89 2.03
N ILE A 14 23.71 -6.52 0.89
CA ILE A 14 22.69 -6.68 -0.18
C ILE A 14 21.47 -7.42 0.34
N GLN A 15 21.64 -8.53 1.05
CA GLN A 15 20.53 -9.29 1.63
C GLN A 15 19.69 -8.45 2.58
N SER A 16 20.33 -7.65 3.42
CA SER A 16 19.65 -6.76 4.36
C SER A 16 18.84 -5.68 3.63
N VAL A 17 19.38 -5.11 2.54
CA VAL A 17 18.66 -4.15 1.69
C VAL A 17 17.46 -4.81 1.01
N LEU A 18 17.63 -6.03 0.46
CA LEU A 18 16.53 -6.76 -0.17
C LEU A 18 15.40 -7.05 0.82
N LEU A 19 15.73 -7.47 2.05
CA LEU A 19 14.74 -7.69 3.09
C LEU A 19 14.02 -6.40 3.50
N ALA A 20 14.74 -5.28 3.57
CA ALA A 20 14.14 -3.98 3.82
C ALA A 20 13.17 -3.57 2.70
N LEU A 21 13.53 -3.81 1.43
CA LEU A 21 12.65 -3.55 0.29
C LEU A 21 11.40 -4.43 0.33
N VAL A 22 11.52 -5.69 0.74
CA VAL A 22 10.34 -6.57 0.94
C VAL A 22 9.43 -6.03 2.04
N ALA A 23 9.96 -5.56 3.16
CA ALA A 23 9.15 -4.98 4.22
C ALA A 23 8.39 -3.74 3.75
N ILE A 24 9.05 -2.85 2.99
CA ILE A 24 8.43 -1.67 2.39
C ILE A 24 7.36 -2.07 1.37
N PHE A 25 7.63 -3.09 0.55
CA PHE A 25 6.67 -3.62 -0.41
C PHE A 25 5.42 -4.20 0.27
N LEU A 26 5.60 -5.02 1.32
CA LEU A 26 4.49 -5.57 2.10
C LEU A 26 3.66 -4.46 2.78
N ALA A 27 4.32 -3.42 3.28
CA ALA A 27 3.65 -2.25 3.83
C ALA A 27 2.81 -1.53 2.77
N GLY A 28 3.34 -1.35 1.56
CA GLY A 28 2.61 -0.78 0.43
C GLY A 28 1.40 -1.62 0.02
N LEU A 29 1.55 -2.96 -0.03
CA LEU A 29 0.44 -3.88 -0.30
C LEU A 29 -0.65 -3.78 0.77
N GLN A 30 -0.27 -3.77 2.05
CA GLN A 30 -1.22 -3.65 3.15
C GLN A 30 -1.97 -2.33 3.09
N TYR A 31 -1.29 -1.23 2.79
CA TYR A 31 -1.90 0.08 2.60
C TYR A 31 -2.94 0.06 1.48
N GLN A 32 -2.61 -0.53 0.33
CA GLN A 32 -3.56 -0.66 -0.79
C GLN A 32 -4.74 -1.58 -0.48
N GLN A 33 -4.49 -2.71 0.19
CA GLN A 33 -5.57 -3.60 0.63
C GLN A 33 -6.50 -2.91 1.63
N SER A 34 -5.97 -2.08 2.52
CA SER A 34 -6.76 -1.28 3.45
C SER A 34 -7.71 -0.33 2.70
N TRP A 35 -7.26 0.29 1.59
CA TRP A 35 -8.13 1.11 0.75
C TRP A 35 -9.16 0.30 -0.04
N GLN A 36 -8.85 -0.94 -0.41
CA GLN A 36 -9.80 -1.82 -1.07
C GLN A 36 -10.94 -2.26 -0.14
N SER A 37 -10.61 -2.52 1.13
CA SER A 37 -11.57 -2.92 2.15
C SER A 37 -12.18 -1.75 2.92
N TYR A 38 -11.76 -0.52 2.62
CA TYR A 38 -12.25 0.66 3.31
C TYR A 38 -13.75 0.79 3.19
N ASN A 39 -14.39 1.07 4.32
CA ASN A 39 -15.80 1.39 4.44
C ASN A 39 -16.78 0.30 3.95
N HIS A 40 -16.33 -0.94 3.81
CA HIS A 40 -17.20 -2.10 3.63
C HIS A 40 -17.86 -2.48 4.96
N HIS A 41 -18.88 -1.72 5.38
CA HIS A 41 -19.67 -2.04 6.57
C HIS A 41 -20.89 -2.89 6.23
N SER A 42 -21.41 -3.61 7.24
CA SER A 42 -22.71 -4.28 7.15
C SER A 42 -23.82 -3.22 6.97
N GLY A 43 -24.23 -2.95 5.74
CA GLY A 43 -25.20 -1.90 5.39
C GLY A 43 -24.72 -0.98 4.26
N THR A 44 -23.49 -1.13 3.79
CA THR A 44 -23.04 -0.48 2.56
C THR A 44 -23.75 -1.08 1.37
N VAL A 45 -24.39 -0.22 0.57
CA VAL A 45 -24.99 -0.60 -0.71
C VAL A 45 -23.99 -0.27 -1.81
N THR A 46 -23.64 -1.26 -2.62
CA THR A 46 -22.79 -1.06 -3.78
C THR A 46 -23.64 -1.03 -5.04
N VAL A 47 -23.48 0.00 -5.86
CA VAL A 47 -24.19 0.15 -7.14
C VAL A 47 -23.21 0.32 -8.29
N TYR A 48 -23.56 -0.26 -9.43
CA TYR A 48 -22.77 -0.27 -10.65
C TYR A 48 -23.43 0.61 -11.70
N LEU A 49 -22.86 1.77 -11.98
CA LEU A 49 -23.33 2.70 -12.99
C LEU A 49 -22.46 2.59 -14.22
N GLN A 50 -23.00 2.08 -15.30
CA GLN A 50 -22.25 1.84 -16.54
C GLN A 50 -23.02 2.34 -17.76
N LYS A 51 -22.29 2.89 -18.73
CA LYS A 51 -22.82 3.33 -20.02
C LYS A 51 -23.93 4.38 -19.90
N LEU A 52 -23.88 5.22 -18.88
CA LEU A 52 -24.78 6.36 -18.75
C LEU A 52 -24.46 7.40 -19.82
N THR A 53 -25.50 7.96 -20.42
CA THR A 53 -25.41 9.18 -21.22
C THR A 53 -25.10 10.39 -20.34
N GLU A 54 -24.66 11.49 -20.93
CA GLU A 54 -24.41 12.73 -20.16
C GLU A 54 -25.64 13.20 -19.41
N LYS A 55 -26.83 13.12 -20.03
CA LYS A 55 -28.10 13.46 -19.38
C LYS A 55 -28.39 12.55 -18.17
N GLN A 56 -28.28 11.24 -18.36
CA GLN A 56 -28.47 10.29 -17.26
C GLN A 56 -27.44 10.51 -16.15
N SER A 57 -26.19 10.80 -16.49
CA SER A 57 -25.14 11.13 -15.53
C SER A 57 -25.50 12.37 -14.73
N GLN A 58 -26.01 13.42 -15.38
CA GLN A 58 -26.47 14.63 -14.71
C GLN A 58 -27.68 14.36 -13.78
N ASP A 59 -28.65 13.56 -14.24
CA ASP A 59 -29.82 13.22 -13.45
C ASP A 59 -29.46 12.37 -12.22
N VAL A 60 -28.56 11.40 -12.38
CA VAL A 60 -28.03 10.59 -11.27
C VAL A 60 -27.22 11.46 -10.29
N PHE A 61 -26.37 12.35 -10.79
CA PHE A 61 -25.59 13.24 -9.95
C PHE A 61 -26.51 14.17 -9.13
N ASN A 62 -27.53 14.76 -9.74
CA ASN A 62 -28.52 15.58 -9.04
C ASN A 62 -29.23 14.77 -7.96
N TYR A 63 -29.60 13.53 -8.26
CA TYR A 63 -30.21 12.62 -7.28
C TYR A 63 -29.25 12.34 -6.09
N PHE A 64 -27.98 12.17 -6.35
CA PHE A 64 -26.98 11.99 -5.28
C PHE A 64 -26.82 13.25 -4.42
N LEU A 65 -26.88 14.45 -5.01
CA LEU A 65 -26.84 15.72 -4.27
C LEU A 65 -28.06 15.91 -3.35
N GLU A 66 -29.23 15.38 -3.73
CA GLU A 66 -30.44 15.43 -2.89
C GLU A 66 -30.32 14.53 -1.65
N GLN A 67 -29.41 13.53 -1.67
CA GLN A 67 -29.23 12.57 -0.59
C GLN A 67 -28.17 13.09 0.43
N SER A 68 -28.42 14.25 1.04
CA SER A 68 -27.46 14.88 1.96
C SER A 68 -27.09 14.07 3.20
N ASP A 69 -27.95 13.12 3.60
CA ASP A 69 -27.75 12.27 4.78
C ASP A 69 -26.93 11.00 4.48
N LEU A 70 -26.77 10.68 3.20
CA LEU A 70 -26.00 9.52 2.77
C LEU A 70 -24.53 9.91 2.52
N SER A 71 -23.65 8.96 2.75
CA SER A 71 -22.24 9.06 2.39
C SER A 71 -21.99 8.23 1.15
N ILE A 72 -21.59 8.89 0.07
CA ILE A 72 -21.40 8.27 -1.25
C ILE A 72 -19.94 8.38 -1.60
N TRP A 73 -19.33 7.31 -2.04
CA TRP A 73 -17.97 7.32 -2.53
C TRP A 73 -17.74 6.35 -3.67
N THR A 74 -16.79 6.66 -4.51
CA THR A 74 -16.35 5.82 -5.62
C THR A 74 -14.83 5.82 -5.70
N LYS A 75 -14.30 4.76 -6.29
CA LYS A 75 -12.88 4.62 -6.56
C LYS A 75 -12.67 4.55 -8.07
N ARG A 76 -11.83 5.42 -8.58
CA ARG A 76 -11.38 5.39 -9.98
C ARG A 76 -9.86 5.31 -10.04
N SER A 77 -9.34 4.66 -11.05
CA SER A 77 -7.91 4.64 -11.35
C SER A 77 -7.66 5.40 -12.65
N GLU A 78 -6.76 6.35 -12.62
CA GLU A 78 -6.27 7.03 -13.82
C GLU A 78 -4.88 6.50 -14.17
N SER A 79 -4.74 6.03 -15.40
CA SER A 79 -3.44 5.77 -15.99
C SER A 79 -3.02 7.04 -16.76
N SER A 80 -1.83 7.54 -16.47
CA SER A 80 -1.32 8.69 -17.22
C SER A 80 -0.95 8.27 -18.65
N ASP A 81 -1.63 8.83 -19.62
CA ASP A 81 -1.36 8.61 -21.05
C ASP A 81 0.00 9.17 -21.53
N THR A 82 0.73 9.89 -20.66
CA THR A 82 1.98 10.59 -21.04
C THR A 82 3.26 9.81 -20.73
N GLY A 83 3.19 8.49 -20.53
CA GLY A 83 4.40 7.63 -20.41
C GLY A 83 5.27 7.84 -19.16
N GLU A 84 5.09 8.93 -18.42
CA GLU A 84 5.77 9.23 -17.15
C GLU A 84 4.83 9.15 -15.94
N GLY A 85 3.58 8.74 -16.14
CA GLY A 85 2.55 8.82 -15.13
C GLY A 85 2.51 7.58 -14.24
N LEU A 86 2.77 7.78 -12.98
CA LEU A 86 2.34 6.87 -11.93
C LEU A 86 0.82 6.71 -12.02
N ASN A 87 0.34 5.46 -12.12
CA ASN A 87 -1.07 5.17 -11.93
C ASN A 87 -1.51 5.78 -10.59
N ARG A 88 -2.67 6.45 -10.57
CA ARG A 88 -3.22 7.07 -9.37
C ARG A 88 -4.57 6.49 -9.07
N ILE A 89 -4.88 6.41 -7.79
CA ILE A 89 -6.18 6.04 -7.30
C ILE A 89 -6.84 7.30 -6.78
N TYR A 90 -7.96 7.67 -7.37
CA TYR A 90 -8.83 8.74 -6.87
C TYR A 90 -9.99 8.12 -6.11
N ILE A 91 -10.29 8.70 -4.96
CA ILE A 91 -11.47 8.37 -4.17
C ILE A 91 -12.34 9.63 -4.14
N ASP A 92 -13.42 9.58 -4.88
CA ASP A 92 -14.37 10.70 -4.95
C ASP A 92 -15.44 10.51 -3.89
N ILE A 93 -15.67 11.53 -3.06
CA ILE A 93 -16.61 11.49 -1.93
C ILE A 93 -17.69 12.56 -2.06
N LEU A 94 -18.89 12.25 -1.59
CA LEU A 94 -20.04 13.15 -1.59
C LEU A 94 -20.96 12.89 -0.38
N GLY A 95 -21.67 13.90 0.04
CA GLY A 95 -22.76 13.83 1.03
C GLY A 95 -22.29 13.96 2.47
N SER A 96 -22.82 13.15 3.37
CA SER A 96 -22.55 13.23 4.81
C SER A 96 -21.22 12.62 5.19
N SER A 97 -20.47 13.28 6.08
CA SER A 97 -19.25 12.70 6.68
C SER A 97 -19.55 11.59 7.70
N ALA A 98 -20.81 11.46 8.15
CA ALA A 98 -21.18 10.52 9.21
C ALA A 98 -21.03 9.04 8.81
N GLY A 99 -21.09 8.72 7.52
CA GLY A 99 -20.89 7.37 7.01
C GLY A 99 -19.44 7.04 6.62
N PHE A 100 -18.51 7.98 6.78
CA PHE A 100 -17.09 7.73 6.63
C PHE A 100 -16.48 7.42 8.01
N SER A 101 -15.84 6.28 8.15
CA SER A 101 -15.07 5.94 9.33
C SER A 101 -13.64 6.44 9.20
N ASP A 102 -12.90 6.46 10.31
CA ASP A 102 -11.46 6.66 10.25
C ASP A 102 -10.83 5.60 9.33
N PHE A 103 -9.99 6.06 8.42
CA PHE A 103 -9.19 5.15 7.61
C PHE A 103 -7.93 4.77 8.36
N GLU A 104 -7.85 3.51 8.74
CA GLU A 104 -6.70 2.96 9.43
C GLU A 104 -5.90 2.04 8.50
N SER A 105 -4.59 2.19 8.54
CA SER A 105 -3.66 1.27 7.92
C SER A 105 -2.49 1.03 8.84
N THR A 106 -2.12 -0.25 9.02
CA THR A 106 -1.00 -0.67 9.88
C THR A 106 -1.06 -0.14 11.32
N GLY A 107 -2.27 -0.08 11.89
CA GLY A 107 -2.51 0.35 13.26
C GLY A 107 -2.40 1.86 13.50
N LYS A 108 -2.45 2.67 12.43
CA LYS A 108 -2.52 4.14 12.51
C LYS A 108 -3.67 4.68 11.70
N ILE A 109 -4.29 5.73 12.22
CA ILE A 109 -5.25 6.52 11.48
C ILE A 109 -4.47 7.33 10.43
N VAL A 110 -4.76 7.06 9.15
CA VAL A 110 -4.19 7.76 8.00
C VAL A 110 -5.07 8.93 7.60
N VAL A 111 -6.39 8.73 7.60
CA VAL A 111 -7.39 9.80 7.40
C VAL A 111 -8.47 9.64 8.45
N SER A 112 -8.70 10.67 9.24
CA SER A 112 -9.77 10.67 10.23
C SER A 112 -11.11 11.09 9.64
N GLN A 113 -12.20 10.69 10.28
CA GLN A 113 -13.55 11.15 9.93
C GLN A 113 -13.65 12.68 9.89
N GLN A 114 -12.94 13.38 10.79
CA GLN A 114 -12.90 14.84 10.82
C GLN A 114 -12.23 15.42 9.56
N GLN A 115 -11.23 14.77 9.01
CA GLN A 115 -10.58 15.20 7.77
C GLN A 115 -11.50 15.04 6.56
N PHE A 116 -12.29 13.96 6.51
CA PHE A 116 -13.36 13.81 5.50
C PHE A 116 -14.42 14.91 5.65
N ALA A 117 -14.83 15.21 6.89
CA ALA A 117 -15.79 16.29 7.16
C ALA A 117 -15.26 17.65 6.71
N ASN A 118 -14.00 17.95 6.99
CA ASN A 118 -13.35 19.19 6.59
C ASN A 118 -13.28 19.32 5.05
N LEU A 119 -12.97 18.22 4.34
CA LEU A 119 -12.94 18.22 2.88
C LEU A 119 -14.34 18.48 2.29
N LEU A 120 -15.36 17.80 2.81
CA LEU A 120 -16.76 17.94 2.33
C LEU A 120 -17.35 19.33 2.63
N SER A 121 -16.97 19.97 3.74
CA SER A 121 -17.46 21.28 4.15
C SER A 121 -16.64 22.46 3.63
N HIS A 122 -15.52 22.19 2.94
CA HIS A 122 -14.65 23.25 2.43
C HIS A 122 -15.36 24.06 1.35
N SER A 123 -15.14 25.40 1.33
CA SER A 123 -15.75 26.29 0.34
C SER A 123 -15.32 25.99 -1.09
N ASP A 124 -14.04 25.64 -1.27
CA ASP A 124 -13.48 25.31 -2.56
C ASP A 124 -13.60 23.80 -2.79
N ASN A 125 -14.31 23.40 -3.83
CA ASN A 125 -14.54 22.00 -4.14
C ASN A 125 -13.35 21.28 -4.78
N ASN A 126 -12.33 22.03 -5.22
CA ASN A 126 -11.10 21.50 -5.81
C ASN A 126 -10.03 21.08 -4.78
N MET A 127 -10.33 21.20 -3.49
CA MET A 127 -9.42 20.76 -2.43
C MET A 127 -9.34 19.24 -2.38
N THR A 128 -8.16 18.72 -2.00
CA THR A 128 -7.88 17.29 -1.95
C THR A 128 -7.24 16.86 -0.63
N ILE A 129 -7.37 15.58 -0.28
CA ILE A 129 -6.52 14.90 0.68
C ILE A 129 -5.57 14.03 -0.14
N GLY A 130 -4.27 14.20 0.04
CA GLY A 130 -3.25 13.62 -0.84
C GLY A 130 -2.87 14.55 -1.99
N LEU A 131 -1.66 14.36 -2.51
CA LEU A 131 -1.08 15.23 -3.52
C LEU A 131 -1.61 14.88 -4.92
N ASP A 132 -2.36 15.78 -5.52
CA ASP A 132 -2.62 15.73 -6.96
C ASP A 132 -1.52 16.46 -7.75
N LYS A 133 -0.95 15.81 -8.77
CA LYS A 133 0.08 16.43 -9.63
C LYS A 133 -0.50 17.62 -10.39
N GLY A 134 -0.11 18.80 -10.00
CA GLY A 134 -0.45 20.04 -10.69
C GLY A 134 -1.40 20.97 -9.91
N SER A 135 -1.92 20.54 -8.76
CA SER A 135 -2.72 21.40 -7.89
C SER A 135 -2.00 21.65 -6.57
N ASN A 136 -1.94 22.90 -6.15
CA ASN A 136 -1.51 23.30 -4.79
C ASN A 136 -2.65 23.19 -3.76
N ASN A 137 -3.71 22.47 -4.10
CA ASN A 137 -4.97 22.47 -3.36
C ASN A 137 -5.06 21.28 -2.38
N MET A 138 -3.99 20.97 -1.69
CA MET A 138 -3.94 19.88 -0.72
C MET A 138 -4.29 20.38 0.67
N LEU A 139 -5.36 19.82 1.28
CA LEU A 139 -5.73 20.09 2.68
C LEU A 139 -4.89 19.27 3.66
N TYR A 140 -4.70 17.98 3.35
CA TYR A 140 -3.97 17.04 4.19
C TYR A 140 -3.10 16.14 3.32
N GLU A 141 -1.94 15.80 3.84
CA GLU A 141 -0.99 14.90 3.17
C GLU A 141 -1.35 13.44 3.44
N LEU A 142 -1.23 12.59 2.41
CA LEU A 142 -1.30 11.13 2.54
C LEU A 142 0.10 10.52 2.44
N PRO A 143 0.34 9.38 3.10
CA PRO A 143 1.61 8.67 2.98
C PRO A 143 1.87 8.27 1.53
N ASP A 144 3.03 8.68 1.01
CA ASP A 144 3.56 8.19 -0.27
C ASP A 144 4.53 7.05 0.02
N LEU A 145 4.06 5.83 -0.16
CA LEU A 145 4.84 4.62 0.13
C LEU A 145 5.47 4.10 -1.16
N LEU A 146 6.75 3.77 -1.08
CA LEU A 146 7.46 3.11 -2.17
C LEU A 146 6.70 1.82 -2.54
N PHE A 147 6.49 1.56 -3.83
CA PHE A 147 5.71 0.44 -4.39
C PHE A 147 4.19 0.50 -4.11
N SER A 148 3.66 1.58 -3.58
CA SER A 148 2.21 1.79 -3.52
C SER A 148 1.75 2.75 -4.60
N THR A 149 0.50 2.59 -5.02
CA THR A 149 -0.14 3.55 -5.92
C THR A 149 -0.57 4.76 -5.10
N PRO A 150 -0.16 5.99 -5.46
CA PRO A 150 -0.61 7.18 -4.76
C PRO A 150 -2.13 7.31 -4.76
N VAL A 151 -2.69 7.69 -3.60
CA VAL A 151 -4.12 7.88 -3.41
C VAL A 151 -4.40 9.37 -3.25
N VAL A 152 -5.46 9.84 -3.91
CA VAL A 152 -5.98 11.19 -3.80
C VAL A 152 -7.45 11.10 -3.46
N ILE A 153 -7.88 11.80 -2.42
CA ILE A 153 -9.30 11.89 -2.07
C ILE A 153 -9.78 13.28 -2.46
N GLU A 154 -10.82 13.33 -3.26
CA GLU A 154 -11.42 14.57 -3.74
C GLU A 154 -12.94 14.52 -3.67
N ARG A 155 -13.58 15.65 -3.93
CA ARG A 155 -15.03 15.72 -3.93
C ARG A 155 -15.59 15.29 -5.27
N LEU A 156 -16.65 14.47 -5.25
CA LEU A 156 -17.32 13.98 -6.44
C LEU A 156 -17.92 15.12 -7.29
N ASP A 157 -18.36 16.23 -6.67
CA ASP A 157 -18.86 17.39 -7.40
C ASP A 157 -17.77 18.06 -8.25
N TYR A 158 -16.54 18.12 -7.76
CA TYR A 158 -15.40 18.59 -8.56
C TYR A 158 -15.09 17.66 -9.73
N THR A 159 -15.03 16.36 -9.47
CA THR A 159 -14.81 15.35 -10.53
C THR A 159 -15.90 15.44 -11.59
N PHE A 160 -17.16 15.52 -11.18
CA PHE A 160 -18.28 15.60 -12.11
C PHE A 160 -18.24 16.85 -12.99
N GLN A 161 -17.89 18.01 -12.42
CA GLN A 161 -17.71 19.26 -13.19
C GLN A 161 -16.65 19.14 -14.30
N ASN A 162 -15.63 18.32 -14.09
CA ASN A 162 -14.55 18.15 -15.05
C ASN A 162 -14.80 17.04 -16.07
N THR A 163 -15.57 16.01 -15.71
CA THR A 163 -15.75 14.81 -16.54
C THR A 163 -17.12 14.69 -17.18
N ASN A 164 -18.14 15.34 -16.64
CA ASN A 164 -19.56 15.23 -17.01
C ASN A 164 -20.08 13.78 -17.01
N THR A 165 -19.40 12.89 -16.30
CA THR A 165 -19.75 11.46 -16.24
C THR A 165 -19.74 10.94 -14.81
N ILE A 166 -20.64 10.02 -14.53
CA ILE A 166 -20.77 9.36 -13.23
C ILE A 166 -20.72 7.83 -13.37
N ASN A 167 -20.10 7.34 -14.43
CA ASN A 167 -19.90 5.91 -14.59
C ASN A 167 -18.87 5.40 -13.56
N GLY A 168 -19.20 4.28 -12.91
CA GLY A 168 -18.31 3.68 -11.91
C GLY A 168 -19.04 2.80 -10.91
N ILE A 169 -18.29 2.37 -9.92
CA ILE A 169 -18.79 1.60 -8.79
C ILE A 169 -18.92 2.54 -7.61
N TYR A 170 -20.13 2.72 -7.11
CA TYR A 170 -20.45 3.61 -6.01
C TYR A 170 -20.81 2.82 -4.77
N HIS A 171 -20.28 3.23 -3.65
CA HIS A 171 -20.59 2.69 -2.33
C HIS A 171 -21.38 3.72 -1.55
N ILE A 172 -22.52 3.32 -1.02
CA ILE A 172 -23.46 4.19 -0.33
C ILE A 172 -23.64 3.69 1.09
N ASN A 173 -23.34 4.55 2.06
CA ASN A 173 -23.52 4.31 3.48
C ASN A 173 -24.62 5.23 4.03
N GLY A 174 -25.35 4.75 5.05
CA GLY A 174 -26.43 5.51 5.70
C GLY A 174 -27.82 4.97 5.43
N LEU A 175 -27.99 3.99 4.55
CA LEU A 175 -29.25 3.29 4.31
C LEU A 175 -29.48 2.27 5.45
N ARG A 176 -30.23 2.70 6.47
CA ARG A 176 -30.33 1.98 7.75
C ARG A 176 -31.26 0.75 7.72
N ASP A 177 -32.24 0.74 6.83
CA ASP A 177 -33.24 -0.32 6.73
C ASP A 177 -33.44 -0.79 5.29
N ALA A 178 -34.07 -1.97 5.14
CA ALA A 178 -34.32 -2.56 3.83
C ALA A 178 -35.26 -1.70 2.98
N VAL A 179 -36.19 -1.00 3.60
CA VAL A 179 -37.18 -0.16 2.88
C VAL A 179 -36.49 1.06 2.28
N SER A 180 -35.64 1.73 3.05
CA SER A 180 -34.83 2.87 2.58
C SER A 180 -33.91 2.45 1.44
N ARG A 181 -33.30 1.29 1.57
CA ARG A 181 -32.42 0.71 0.54
C ARG A 181 -33.20 0.44 -0.75
N ASP A 182 -34.33 -0.24 -0.66
CA ASP A 182 -35.12 -0.61 -1.83
C ASP A 182 -35.69 0.64 -2.53
N ASN A 183 -36.15 1.63 -1.76
CA ASN A 183 -36.60 2.91 -2.29
C ASN A 183 -35.49 3.67 -3.01
N PHE A 184 -34.29 3.70 -2.42
CA PHE A 184 -33.12 4.31 -3.04
C PHE A 184 -32.79 3.64 -4.37
N LEU A 185 -32.70 2.31 -4.40
CA LEU A 185 -32.39 1.54 -5.61
C LEU A 185 -33.47 1.68 -6.69
N LEU A 186 -34.75 1.67 -6.32
CA LEU A 186 -35.83 1.91 -7.26
C LEU A 186 -35.80 3.30 -7.89
N HIS A 187 -35.51 4.33 -7.09
CA HIS A 187 -35.38 5.68 -7.60
C HIS A 187 -34.15 5.82 -8.50
N LEU A 188 -33.00 5.30 -8.06
CA LEU A 188 -31.77 5.29 -8.85
C LEU A 188 -31.97 4.56 -10.19
N SER A 189 -32.69 3.44 -10.19
CA SER A 189 -33.05 2.71 -11.42
C SER A 189 -33.87 3.56 -12.38
N LYS A 190 -34.81 4.33 -11.87
CA LYS A 190 -35.65 5.22 -12.71
C LYS A 190 -34.84 6.34 -13.34
N VAL A 191 -33.94 6.94 -12.57
CA VAL A 191 -33.11 8.07 -13.00
C VAL A 191 -32.00 7.63 -13.94
N SER A 192 -31.35 6.51 -13.65
CA SER A 192 -30.25 5.98 -14.47
C SER A 192 -30.74 5.22 -15.72
N GLY A 193 -31.99 4.71 -15.68
CA GLY A 193 -32.50 3.82 -16.73
C GLY A 193 -31.90 2.40 -16.68
N ILE A 194 -31.18 2.06 -15.60
CA ILE A 194 -30.59 0.73 -15.38
C ILE A 194 -31.50 -0.06 -14.43
N SER A 195 -31.75 -1.35 -14.72
CA SER A 195 -32.57 -2.19 -13.85
C SER A 195 -31.93 -2.35 -12.46
N VAL A 196 -32.72 -2.52 -11.39
CA VAL A 196 -32.20 -2.73 -10.03
C VAL A 196 -31.29 -3.95 -9.96
N GLU A 197 -31.57 -4.99 -10.74
CA GLU A 197 -30.76 -6.20 -10.83
C GLU A 197 -29.37 -5.88 -11.41
N ASP A 198 -29.31 -5.10 -12.49
CA ASP A 198 -28.04 -4.70 -13.11
C ASP A 198 -27.25 -3.69 -12.26
N LEU A 199 -27.95 -2.81 -11.52
CA LEU A 199 -27.33 -1.87 -10.57
C LEU A 199 -26.60 -2.59 -9.43
N THR A 200 -27.07 -3.76 -9.01
CA THR A 200 -26.52 -4.51 -7.88
C THR A 200 -25.66 -5.70 -8.28
N LYS A 201 -25.55 -5.97 -9.58
CA LYS A 201 -24.78 -7.10 -10.11
C LYS A 201 -23.29 -6.81 -10.05
N GLU A 202 -22.55 -7.63 -9.33
CA GLU A 202 -21.09 -7.49 -9.24
C GLU A 202 -20.44 -7.57 -10.63
N SER A 203 -19.76 -6.52 -11.00
CA SER A 203 -18.85 -6.51 -12.13
C SER A 203 -17.46 -6.90 -11.63
N PHE A 204 -16.89 -7.96 -12.19
CA PHE A 204 -15.52 -8.38 -11.85
C PHE A 204 -14.53 -7.26 -12.21
N GLY A 205 -14.01 -6.60 -11.18
CA GLY A 205 -12.98 -5.58 -11.34
C GLY A 205 -11.62 -6.19 -11.69
N SER A 206 -10.82 -5.45 -12.44
CA SER A 206 -9.46 -5.83 -12.82
C SER A 206 -8.54 -5.96 -11.61
N SER A 207 -7.77 -7.05 -11.57
CA SER A 207 -6.69 -7.23 -10.61
C SER A 207 -5.54 -6.24 -10.88
N THR A 208 -5.01 -5.65 -9.83
CA THR A 208 -3.84 -4.77 -9.91
C THR A 208 -2.56 -5.56 -10.14
N ASP A 209 -1.73 -5.12 -11.07
CA ASP A 209 -0.46 -5.72 -11.53
C ASP A 209 0.71 -5.70 -10.50
N GLN A 210 0.42 -5.68 -9.20
CA GLN A 210 1.46 -5.60 -8.16
C GLN A 210 2.23 -6.91 -7.90
N GLY A 211 1.74 -8.03 -8.42
CA GLY A 211 2.36 -9.34 -8.19
C GLY A 211 3.78 -9.47 -8.74
N ILE A 212 4.12 -8.77 -9.83
CA ILE A 212 5.41 -8.88 -10.51
C ILE A 212 6.56 -8.41 -9.61
N TRP A 213 6.43 -7.29 -8.93
CA TRP A 213 7.47 -6.76 -8.04
C TRP A 213 7.74 -7.69 -6.86
N GLY A 214 6.70 -8.29 -6.29
CA GLY A 214 6.84 -9.28 -5.22
C GLY A 214 7.62 -10.51 -5.67
N ILE A 215 7.37 -11.00 -6.88
CA ILE A 215 8.08 -12.13 -7.47
C ILE A 215 9.56 -11.79 -7.71
N ILE A 216 9.85 -10.62 -8.29
CA ILE A 216 11.22 -10.16 -8.55
C ILE A 216 12.01 -10.07 -7.24
N LEU A 217 11.44 -9.48 -6.19
CA LEU A 217 12.06 -9.36 -4.88
C LEU A 217 12.30 -10.74 -4.24
N ALA A 218 11.32 -11.64 -4.30
CA ALA A 218 11.46 -13.00 -3.77
C ALA A 218 12.57 -13.79 -4.47
N ILE A 219 12.62 -13.74 -5.81
CA ILE A 219 13.69 -14.39 -6.59
C ILE A 219 15.05 -13.78 -6.24
N SER A 220 15.16 -12.46 -6.14
CA SER A 220 16.41 -11.77 -5.80
C SER A 220 16.94 -12.19 -4.43
N ILE A 221 16.07 -12.33 -3.43
CA ILE A 221 16.43 -12.81 -2.08
C ILE A 221 16.94 -14.26 -2.14
N LEU A 222 16.21 -15.14 -2.84
CA LEU A 222 16.59 -16.55 -2.95
C LEU A 222 17.95 -16.72 -3.64
N VAL A 223 18.17 -16.01 -4.75
CA VAL A 223 19.45 -16.05 -5.48
C VAL A 223 20.59 -15.54 -4.60
N ASN A 224 20.40 -14.41 -3.91
CA ASN A 224 21.44 -13.86 -3.04
C ASN A 224 21.72 -14.77 -1.83
N ALA A 225 20.70 -15.35 -1.21
CA ALA A 225 20.84 -16.31 -0.12
C ALA A 225 21.60 -17.57 -0.58
N PHE A 226 21.34 -18.07 -1.79
CA PHE A 226 22.05 -19.23 -2.36
C PHE A 226 23.52 -18.93 -2.62
N ILE A 227 23.85 -17.73 -3.14
CA ILE A 227 25.24 -17.30 -3.32
C ILE A 227 25.96 -17.18 -1.97
N LEU A 228 25.30 -16.60 -0.94
CA LEU A 228 25.85 -16.54 0.41
C LEU A 228 26.14 -17.93 0.98
N LEU A 229 25.25 -18.88 0.79
CA LEU A 229 25.43 -20.27 1.25
C LEU A 229 26.65 -20.93 0.58
N ILE A 230 26.80 -20.77 -0.74
CA ILE A 230 27.95 -21.31 -1.47
C ILE A 230 29.26 -20.67 -0.96
N LEU A 231 29.30 -19.35 -0.80
CA LEU A 231 30.48 -18.66 -0.31
C LEU A 231 30.81 -19.05 1.13
N PHE A 232 29.81 -19.23 1.98
CA PHE A 232 30.00 -19.73 3.32
C PHE A 232 30.63 -21.14 3.32
N LEU A 233 30.12 -22.05 2.49
CA LEU A 233 30.71 -23.38 2.33
C LEU A 233 32.16 -23.34 1.87
N ILE A 234 32.47 -22.49 0.89
CA ILE A 234 33.86 -22.30 0.42
C ILE A 234 34.76 -21.78 1.56
N CYS A 235 34.29 -20.81 2.35
CA CYS A 235 35.02 -20.30 3.50
C CYS A 235 35.28 -21.36 4.56
N VAL A 236 34.29 -22.19 4.85
CA VAL A 236 34.40 -23.30 5.80
C VAL A 236 35.44 -24.32 5.28
N LEU A 237 35.36 -24.72 4.00
CA LEU A 237 36.30 -25.67 3.40
C LEU A 237 37.75 -25.14 3.41
N GLN A 238 37.95 -23.86 3.10
CA GLN A 238 39.29 -23.23 3.18
C GLN A 238 39.82 -23.14 4.61
N SER A 239 38.91 -22.95 5.58
CA SER A 239 39.26 -22.89 6.99
C SER A 239 39.66 -24.24 7.58
N PHE A 240 39.19 -25.38 7.01
CA PHE A 240 39.52 -26.70 7.50
C PHE A 240 41.03 -27.02 7.47
N LYS A 241 41.77 -26.56 6.46
CA LYS A 241 43.24 -26.69 6.43
C LYS A 241 43.92 -25.94 7.58
N HIS A 242 43.39 -24.75 7.92
CA HIS A 242 43.93 -23.93 8.98
C HIS A 242 43.52 -24.46 10.36
N PHE A 243 42.33 -24.97 10.51
CA PHE A 243 41.83 -25.59 11.73
C PHE A 243 42.57 -26.90 12.06
N GLY A 244 42.91 -27.69 11.04
CA GLY A 244 43.72 -28.92 11.24
C GLY A 244 45.05 -28.61 11.89
N THR A 245 45.75 -27.56 11.44
CA THR A 245 47.04 -27.12 12.03
C THR A 245 46.88 -26.58 13.45
N LEU A 246 45.82 -25.83 13.73
CA LEU A 246 45.59 -25.28 15.07
C LEU A 246 45.17 -26.36 16.08
N ILE A 247 44.42 -27.37 15.67
CA ILE A 247 44.12 -28.54 16.50
C ILE A 247 45.36 -29.32 16.86
N LEU A 248 46.27 -29.49 15.90
CA LEU A 248 47.58 -30.11 16.13
C LEU A 248 48.47 -29.31 17.08
N LEU A 249 48.26 -28.02 17.18
CA LEU A 249 48.91 -27.11 18.14
C LEU A 249 48.22 -27.06 19.50
N GLY A 250 47.20 -27.86 19.73
CA GLY A 250 46.51 -28.00 21.03
C GLY A 250 45.37 -27.02 21.28
N TRP A 251 44.89 -26.30 20.24
CA TRP A 251 43.71 -25.44 20.38
C TRP A 251 42.44 -26.24 20.56
N ASP A 252 41.56 -25.83 21.51
CA ASP A 252 40.28 -26.48 21.72
C ASP A 252 39.30 -26.06 20.62
N ARG A 253 38.38 -26.99 20.27
CA ARG A 253 37.34 -26.80 19.25
C ARG A 253 36.48 -25.57 19.51
N LYS A 254 36.18 -25.29 20.80
CA LYS A 254 35.39 -24.13 21.20
C LYS A 254 36.08 -22.79 20.92
N GLU A 255 37.40 -22.72 21.13
CA GLU A 255 38.20 -21.53 20.86
C GLU A 255 38.28 -21.25 19.37
N LEU A 256 38.43 -22.28 18.55
CA LEU A 256 38.43 -22.18 17.09
C LEU A 256 37.10 -21.65 16.54
N TRP A 257 36.01 -22.20 17.00
CA TRP A 257 34.67 -21.73 16.62
C TRP A 257 34.45 -20.29 17.08
N SER A 258 34.79 -19.96 18.32
CA SER A 258 34.67 -18.59 18.85
C SER A 258 35.48 -17.57 18.02
N ALA A 259 36.73 -17.90 17.67
CA ALA A 259 37.58 -17.00 16.87
C ALA A 259 37.05 -16.82 15.43
N PHE A 260 36.47 -17.87 14.84
CA PHE A 260 35.89 -17.79 13.48
C PHE A 260 34.60 -16.97 13.45
N PHE A 261 33.67 -17.23 14.36
CA PHE A 261 32.39 -16.54 14.41
C PHE A 261 32.49 -15.13 14.98
N LYS A 262 33.37 -14.88 15.95
CA LYS A 262 33.48 -13.57 16.61
C LYS A 262 33.75 -12.42 15.62
N ASN A 263 34.60 -12.64 14.64
CA ASN A 263 34.91 -11.61 13.64
C ASN A 263 33.77 -11.41 12.61
N SER A 264 33.03 -12.47 12.24
CA SER A 264 31.91 -12.38 11.30
C SER A 264 30.67 -11.78 11.97
N LEU A 265 30.37 -12.18 13.20
CA LEU A 265 29.28 -11.65 14.02
C LEU A 265 29.46 -10.16 14.33
N LEU A 266 30.67 -9.72 14.68
CA LEU A 266 30.92 -8.30 14.98
C LEU A 266 30.54 -7.39 13.82
N PHE A 267 30.82 -7.77 12.56
CA PHE A 267 30.45 -6.98 11.41
C PHE A 267 28.94 -6.98 11.16
N SER A 268 28.27 -8.13 11.33
CA SER A 268 26.81 -8.22 11.20
C SER A 268 26.10 -7.35 12.23
N ILE A 269 26.60 -7.28 13.47
CA ILE A 269 26.06 -6.43 14.53
C ILE A 269 26.08 -4.95 14.17
N TYR A 270 27.01 -4.49 13.34
CA TYR A 270 27.08 -3.08 12.92
C TYR A 270 26.29 -2.82 11.64
N ILE A 271 26.34 -3.71 10.65
CA ILE A 271 25.72 -3.51 9.34
C ILE A 271 24.19 -3.60 9.42
N ILE A 272 23.66 -4.58 10.16
CA ILE A 272 22.20 -4.80 10.29
C ILE A 272 21.50 -3.58 10.89
N PRO A 273 21.94 -3.01 12.03
CA PRO A 273 21.31 -1.81 12.58
C PRO A 273 21.37 -0.60 11.66
N ILE A 274 22.47 -0.41 10.93
CA ILE A 274 22.63 0.74 10.01
C ILE A 274 21.61 0.62 8.87
N ILE A 275 21.50 -0.54 8.24
CA ILE A 275 20.56 -0.76 7.13
C ILE A 275 19.11 -0.69 7.63
N SER A 276 18.83 -1.25 8.81
CA SER A 276 17.52 -1.16 9.44
C SER A 276 17.12 0.28 9.75
N LEU A 277 18.07 1.09 10.24
CA LEU A 277 17.87 2.51 10.47
C LEU A 277 17.61 3.27 9.16
N CYS A 278 18.37 2.99 8.11
CA CYS A 278 18.13 3.58 6.79
C CYS A 278 16.76 3.18 6.23
N SER A 279 16.36 1.91 6.38
CA SER A 279 15.04 1.43 5.98
C SER A 279 13.92 2.15 6.72
N TRP A 280 14.10 2.36 8.04
CA TRP A 280 13.14 3.09 8.86
C TRP A 280 13.02 4.56 8.45
N LEU A 281 14.14 5.23 8.16
CA LEU A 281 14.15 6.60 7.66
C LEU A 281 13.46 6.73 6.29
N LEU A 282 13.71 5.79 5.37
CA LEU A 282 13.11 5.76 4.04
C LEU A 282 11.59 5.49 4.09
N SER A 283 11.11 4.77 5.09
CA SER A 283 9.68 4.50 5.29
C SER A 283 8.92 5.60 6.04
N GLY A 284 9.57 6.75 6.29
CA GLY A 284 8.92 7.96 6.77
C GLY A 284 8.43 7.92 8.22
N TRP A 285 9.26 7.45 9.17
CA TRP A 285 8.96 7.47 10.63
C TRP A 285 7.59 6.89 11.00
N SER A 286 7.10 5.93 10.23
CA SER A 286 5.80 5.30 10.42
C SER A 286 5.94 3.95 11.15
N SER A 287 4.79 3.34 11.49
CA SER A 287 4.76 1.94 11.96
C SER A 287 5.35 0.95 10.96
N PHE A 288 5.37 1.31 9.67
CA PHE A 288 6.03 0.56 8.60
C PHE A 288 7.55 0.45 8.81
N GLY A 289 8.20 1.51 9.33
CA GLY A 289 9.62 1.48 9.65
C GLY A 289 9.95 0.48 10.74
N LEU A 290 9.10 0.37 11.77
CA LEU A 290 9.30 -0.61 12.82
C LEU A 290 9.16 -2.05 12.30
N SER A 291 8.18 -2.31 11.45
CA SER A 291 7.99 -3.61 10.79
C SER A 291 9.18 -3.99 9.92
N SER A 292 9.73 -3.05 9.15
CA SER A 292 10.91 -3.27 8.33
C SER A 292 12.15 -3.53 9.18
N PHE A 293 12.31 -2.80 10.30
CA PHE A 293 13.40 -3.04 11.25
C PHE A 293 13.35 -4.46 11.82
N ILE A 294 12.18 -4.90 12.30
CA ILE A 294 12.01 -6.24 12.88
C ILE A 294 12.28 -7.32 11.81
N LEU A 295 11.79 -7.14 10.59
CA LEU A 295 11.94 -8.12 9.52
C LEU A 295 13.41 -8.25 9.06
N VAL A 296 14.12 -7.13 8.93
CA VAL A 296 15.55 -7.14 8.59
C VAL A 296 16.35 -7.77 9.73
N PHE A 297 16.07 -7.39 10.97
CA PHE A 297 16.79 -7.93 12.13
C PHE A 297 16.56 -9.44 12.29
N ALA A 298 15.33 -9.93 12.21
CA ALA A 298 14.98 -11.35 12.32
C ALA A 298 15.42 -12.17 11.11
N GLY A 299 15.48 -11.56 9.91
CA GLY A 299 15.83 -12.27 8.67
C GLY A 299 17.33 -12.40 8.42
N VAL A 300 18.17 -11.65 9.16
CA VAL A 300 19.64 -11.66 9.01
C VAL A 300 20.33 -12.25 10.27
N SER A 301 19.67 -12.25 11.43
CA SER A 301 20.13 -12.87 12.67
C SER A 301 19.90 -14.39 12.65
#